data_084cc5d1646e4505006f82d8a447a2a0
#
_entry.id   084cc5d1646e4505006f82d8a447a2a0
#
_cell.length_a   1.000
_cell.length_b   1.000
_cell.length_c   1.000
_cell.angle_alpha   90.00
_cell.angle_beta   90.00
_cell.angle_gamma   90.00
#
_symmetry.space_group_name_H-M   'P 1'
#
loop_
_entity.id
_entity.type
_entity.pdbx_description
1 polymer ?
#
loop_
_entity_poly.entity_id
_entity_poly.type
_entity_poly.pdbx_seq_one_letter_code
_entity_poly.pdbx_strand_id
1 'polypeptide(L)'
;MIPGAARQPLCGLHGRQRRDSSLWAEESPWRFTFDRENGDLWAGDEGQNSFEEVDLVVKGGNYGWNTLEGGHCFSPRTGCDPSGTLLSVIKYSANKGCSVIGGHVYRGTEIPRLNGTYIYGDYCSGEVHGFRIEIGEATDHSRLIDSGLNITSFGEDSQGEIYSLTRRGGIYRLKADR
;
A
#
# COMPACT_ATOMS: atom_id res chain seq x y z
N MET A 1 11.73 -7.61 -28.88
CA MET A 1 12.10 -6.19 -28.99
C MET A 1 10.94 -5.37 -28.49
N ILE A 2 11.04 -4.80 -27.28
CA ILE A 2 10.03 -3.92 -26.69
C ILE A 2 10.33 -2.50 -27.18
N PRO A 3 9.39 -1.78 -27.81
CA PRO A 3 9.63 -0.40 -28.28
C PRO A 3 9.84 0.54 -27.09
N GLY A 4 10.85 1.39 -27.24
CA GLY A 4 11.46 2.25 -26.25
C GLY A 4 10.51 3.05 -25.35
N ALA A 5 10.64 2.83 -24.06
CA ALA A 5 10.19 3.75 -23.04
C ALA A 5 11.13 4.98 -23.07
N ALA A 6 10.59 6.13 -23.47
CA ALA A 6 11.31 7.40 -23.41
C ALA A 6 11.67 7.70 -21.95
N ARG A 7 12.98 7.79 -21.66
CA ARG A 7 13.49 8.26 -20.36
C ARG A 7 13.12 9.73 -20.20
N GLN A 8 12.25 10.02 -19.23
CA GLN A 8 12.03 11.40 -18.78
C GLN A 8 12.96 11.69 -17.58
N PRO A 9 13.62 12.85 -17.54
CA PRO A 9 14.54 13.21 -16.48
C PRO A 9 13.77 13.62 -15.20
N LEU A 10 14.13 12.99 -14.08
CA LEU A 10 13.65 13.30 -12.73
C LEU A 10 14.30 14.56 -12.11
N CYS A 11 14.59 15.60 -12.88
CA CYS A 11 15.23 16.80 -12.32
C CYS A 11 14.52 18.08 -12.78
N GLY A 12 14.02 18.87 -11.82
CA GLY A 12 13.53 20.22 -12.07
C GLY A 12 12.20 20.58 -11.41
N LEU A 13 12.00 20.26 -10.14
CA LEU A 13 10.84 20.73 -9.38
C LEU A 13 11.14 22.07 -8.72
N HIS A 14 11.05 23.20 -9.47
CA HIS A 14 10.79 24.52 -8.92
C HIS A 14 9.61 25.11 -9.66
N GLY A 15 8.48 25.21 -8.97
CA GLY A 15 7.39 26.12 -9.24
C GLY A 15 6.66 25.98 -10.55
N ARG A 16 5.85 24.96 -10.68
CA ARG A 16 4.53 24.84 -11.33
C ARG A 16 4.16 23.38 -11.32
N GLN A 17 3.04 23.07 -10.68
CA GLN A 17 2.44 21.74 -10.74
C GLN A 17 2.28 21.33 -12.21
N ARG A 18 3.15 20.43 -12.67
CA ARG A 18 2.96 19.81 -13.97
C ARG A 18 1.98 18.65 -13.77
N ARG A 19 0.83 18.76 -14.42
CA ARG A 19 -0.24 17.74 -14.40
C ARG A 19 0.15 16.40 -15.05
N ASP A 20 1.44 16.14 -15.23
CA ASP A 20 2.00 14.95 -15.89
C ASP A 20 2.72 13.99 -14.93
N SER A 21 2.76 14.28 -13.63
CA SER A 21 3.27 13.33 -12.65
C SER A 21 2.24 12.23 -12.46
N SER A 22 2.72 11.01 -12.50
CA SER A 22 1.86 9.82 -12.45
C SER A 22 1.38 9.48 -11.04
N LEU A 23 1.85 10.20 -10.02
CA LEU A 23 1.49 10.04 -8.62
C LEU A 23 1.38 11.41 -7.99
N TRP A 24 0.30 11.69 -7.28
CA TRP A 24 0.06 12.94 -6.59
C TRP A 24 -0.36 12.71 -5.15
N ALA A 25 0.38 13.36 -4.24
CA ALA A 25 -0.06 13.62 -2.89
C ALA A 25 -0.38 12.37 -2.05
N GLU A 26 0.49 11.39 -2.11
CA GLU A 26 0.69 10.45 -1.02
C GLU A 26 1.65 11.09 -0.02
N GLU A 27 1.54 10.76 1.27
CA GLU A 27 2.35 11.37 2.31
C GLU A 27 3.75 10.78 2.36
N SER A 28 3.83 9.48 2.59
CA SER A 28 5.08 8.74 2.77
C SER A 28 4.94 7.30 2.31
N PRO A 29 4.84 7.05 1.01
CA PRO A 29 4.71 5.69 0.50
C PRO A 29 5.94 4.89 0.91
N TRP A 30 5.78 4.04 1.94
CA TRP A 30 6.89 3.26 2.46
C TRP A 30 7.31 2.17 1.47
N ARG A 31 6.33 1.43 0.95
CA ARG A 31 6.57 0.43 -0.09
C ARG A 31 5.43 0.40 -1.09
N PHE A 32 5.80 0.09 -2.33
CA PHE A 32 4.85 -0.17 -3.40
C PHE A 32 5.19 -1.47 -4.11
N THR A 33 4.20 -2.07 -4.73
CA THR A 33 4.36 -3.31 -5.51
C THR A 33 3.40 -3.32 -6.69
N PHE A 34 3.81 -3.98 -7.76
CA PHE A 34 2.92 -4.29 -8.86
C PHE A 34 2.35 -5.70 -8.69
N ASP A 35 1.04 -5.83 -8.84
CA ASP A 35 0.44 -7.16 -8.99
C ASP A 35 0.99 -7.79 -10.28
N ARG A 36 1.64 -8.93 -10.13
CA ARG A 36 2.32 -9.62 -11.24
C ARG A 36 1.37 -10.17 -12.31
N GLU A 37 0.06 -10.29 -12.00
CA GLU A 37 -0.94 -10.83 -12.90
C GLU A 37 -1.58 -9.75 -13.79
N ASN A 38 -1.97 -8.63 -13.21
CA ASN A 38 -2.74 -7.59 -13.89
C ASN A 38 -2.01 -6.25 -14.02
N GLY A 39 -0.89 -6.07 -13.28
CA GLY A 39 -0.08 -4.86 -13.32
C GLY A 39 -0.59 -3.71 -12.44
N ASP A 40 -1.59 -3.95 -11.60
CA ASP A 40 -2.07 -2.96 -10.65
C ASP A 40 -0.96 -2.55 -9.68
N LEU A 41 -0.83 -1.25 -9.45
CA LEU A 41 0.14 -0.66 -8.53
C LEU A 41 -0.52 -0.46 -7.16
N TRP A 42 0.07 -1.05 -6.16
CA TRP A 42 -0.34 -0.94 -4.77
C TRP A 42 0.72 -0.22 -3.94
N ALA A 43 0.29 0.68 -3.04
CA ALA A 43 1.18 1.38 -2.11
C ALA A 43 0.65 1.26 -0.68
N GLY A 44 1.56 1.14 0.28
CA GLY A 44 1.29 1.41 1.68
C GLY A 44 1.80 2.79 2.00
N ASP A 45 0.90 3.69 2.38
CA ASP A 45 1.19 5.10 2.67
C ASP A 45 1.14 5.34 4.18
N GLU A 46 2.33 5.63 4.75
CA GLU A 46 2.47 5.93 6.17
C GLU A 46 1.98 7.35 6.45
N GLY A 47 0.96 7.44 7.29
CA GLY A 47 0.38 8.71 7.63
C GLY A 47 1.19 9.52 8.65
N GLN A 48 0.99 10.85 8.66
CA GLN A 48 1.74 11.75 9.52
C GLN A 48 1.41 11.57 11.00
N ASN A 49 0.14 11.38 11.34
CA ASN A 49 -0.27 11.40 12.74
C ASN A 49 -1.44 10.47 13.10
N SER A 50 -2.35 10.23 12.18
CA SER A 50 -3.67 9.73 12.57
C SER A 50 -4.11 8.47 11.85
N PHE A 51 -3.73 8.32 10.59
CA PHE A 51 -4.21 7.22 9.75
C PHE A 51 -3.09 6.65 8.90
N GLU A 52 -3.09 5.32 8.78
CA GLU A 52 -2.31 4.55 7.83
C GLU A 52 -3.20 4.16 6.66
N GLU A 53 -2.65 4.12 5.44
CA GLU A 53 -3.43 3.89 4.23
C GLU A 53 -2.83 2.81 3.34
N VAL A 54 -3.69 2.11 2.62
CA VAL A 54 -3.29 1.24 1.51
C VAL A 54 -4.05 1.68 0.26
N ASP A 55 -3.31 1.98 -0.79
CA ASP A 55 -3.83 2.55 -2.01
C ASP A 55 -3.68 1.62 -3.21
N LEU A 56 -4.72 1.58 -4.04
CA LEU A 56 -4.63 1.12 -5.41
C LEU A 56 -4.31 2.34 -6.28
N VAL A 57 -3.06 2.43 -6.68
CA VAL A 57 -2.52 3.63 -7.29
C VAL A 57 -2.84 3.70 -8.78
N VAL A 58 -3.57 4.73 -9.20
CA VAL A 58 -3.90 4.97 -10.59
C VAL A 58 -3.11 6.15 -11.15
N LYS A 59 -2.76 6.07 -12.42
CA LYS A 59 -2.01 7.13 -13.09
C LYS A 59 -2.76 8.47 -13.04
N GLY A 60 -2.11 9.49 -12.48
CA GLY A 60 -2.69 10.84 -12.34
C GLY A 60 -3.66 10.95 -11.17
N GLY A 61 -3.79 9.92 -10.32
CA GLY A 61 -4.57 9.96 -9.09
C GLY A 61 -4.03 10.98 -8.10
N ASN A 62 -4.93 11.62 -7.36
CA ASN A 62 -4.62 12.52 -6.26
C ASN A 62 -5.21 11.94 -4.98
N TYR A 63 -4.37 11.52 -4.04
CA TYR A 63 -4.77 10.86 -2.78
C TYR A 63 -4.94 11.83 -1.61
N GLY A 64 -4.81 13.14 -1.89
CA GLY A 64 -5.29 14.20 -1.00
C GLY A 64 -4.25 14.85 -0.11
N TRP A 65 -3.08 14.32 0.02
CA TRP A 65 -2.03 14.92 0.86
C TRP A 65 -1.63 16.32 0.30
N ASN A 66 -1.50 17.35 1.14
CA ASN A 66 -1.66 17.40 2.61
C ASN A 66 -3.01 18.02 3.02
N THR A 67 -4.00 18.01 2.16
CA THR A 67 -5.36 18.44 2.49
C THR A 67 -6.06 17.39 3.34
N LEU A 68 -5.86 16.11 2.99
CA LEU A 68 -6.45 14.96 3.66
C LEU A 68 -5.37 14.04 4.22
N GLU A 69 -5.71 13.32 5.29
CA GLU A 69 -5.03 12.16 5.85
C GLU A 69 -6.11 11.11 6.17
N GLY A 70 -6.02 9.92 5.58
CA GLY A 70 -7.05 8.89 5.73
C GLY A 70 -8.43 9.32 5.26
N GLY A 71 -8.53 10.25 4.29
CA GLY A 71 -9.80 10.85 3.87
C GLY A 71 -10.44 11.80 4.90
N HIS A 72 -9.68 12.24 5.91
CA HIS A 72 -10.07 13.26 6.88
C HIS A 72 -9.29 14.55 6.66
N CYS A 73 -9.88 15.69 6.97
CA CYS A 73 -9.18 16.98 6.86
C CYS A 73 -7.92 17.00 7.72
N PHE A 74 -6.77 17.22 7.08
CA PHE A 74 -5.48 17.39 7.77
C PHE A 74 -5.06 18.87 7.84
N SER A 75 -4.96 19.54 6.69
CA SER A 75 -4.63 20.96 6.62
C SER A 75 -5.48 21.66 5.56
N PRO A 76 -6.49 22.45 5.95
CA PRO A 76 -6.94 22.78 7.33
C PRO A 76 -7.59 21.57 8.02
N ARG A 77 -7.59 21.56 9.35
CA ARG A 77 -8.16 20.45 10.16
C ARG A 77 -9.69 20.31 10.02
N THR A 78 -10.36 21.32 9.52
CA THR A 78 -11.81 21.32 9.27
C THR A 78 -12.12 22.16 8.04
N GLY A 79 -13.21 21.81 7.33
CA GLY A 79 -13.65 22.57 6.16
C GLY A 79 -12.72 22.44 4.95
N CYS A 80 -11.93 21.39 4.87
CA CYS A 80 -11.14 21.10 3.68
C CYS A 80 -12.03 20.71 2.50
N ASP A 81 -11.54 20.88 1.30
CA ASP A 81 -12.22 20.47 0.08
C ASP A 81 -11.62 19.15 -0.43
N PRO A 82 -12.34 18.02 -0.36
CA PRO A 82 -11.89 16.73 -0.87
C PRO A 82 -12.12 16.56 -2.38
N SER A 83 -12.59 17.59 -3.07
CA SER A 83 -12.94 17.49 -4.49
C SER A 83 -11.72 17.07 -5.33
N GLY A 84 -11.93 16.07 -6.17
CA GLY A 84 -10.89 15.57 -7.08
C GLY A 84 -9.84 14.66 -6.40
N THR A 85 -10.07 14.25 -5.16
CA THR A 85 -9.22 13.24 -4.50
C THR A 85 -9.81 11.84 -4.63
N LEU A 86 -8.93 10.86 -4.64
CA LEU A 86 -9.25 9.44 -4.51
C LEU A 86 -9.11 9.03 -3.03
N LEU A 87 -9.97 8.15 -2.59
CA LEU A 87 -9.85 7.59 -1.24
C LEU A 87 -9.03 6.33 -1.27
N SER A 88 -8.29 6.11 -0.19
CA SER A 88 -7.59 4.85 0.06
C SER A 88 -8.55 3.66 0.08
N VAL A 89 -8.06 2.51 -0.37
CA VAL A 89 -8.80 1.24 -0.33
C VAL A 89 -8.99 0.75 1.10
N ILE A 90 -7.94 0.84 1.89
CA ILE A 90 -7.94 0.55 3.32
C ILE A 90 -7.34 1.74 4.06
N LYS A 91 -7.96 2.06 5.20
CA LYS A 91 -7.37 2.95 6.19
C LYS A 91 -7.60 2.42 7.60
N TYR A 92 -6.66 2.67 8.47
CA TYR A 92 -6.83 2.40 9.89
C TYR A 92 -6.16 3.49 10.74
N SER A 93 -6.67 3.66 11.95
CA SER A 93 -6.14 4.69 12.85
C SER A 93 -4.79 4.27 13.42
N ALA A 94 -3.87 5.22 13.58
CA ALA A 94 -2.54 5.04 14.15
C ALA A 94 -2.53 4.47 15.58
N ASN A 95 -3.68 4.41 16.27
CA ASN A 95 -3.80 3.71 17.55
C ASN A 95 -3.98 2.19 17.42
N LYS A 96 -4.21 1.67 16.22
CA LYS A 96 -4.30 0.22 15.92
C LYS A 96 -3.01 -0.35 15.33
N GLY A 97 -2.15 0.51 14.86
CA GLY A 97 -0.82 0.26 14.31
C GLY A 97 -0.07 1.57 14.30
N CYS A 98 1.13 1.63 13.73
CA CYS A 98 1.88 2.89 13.70
C CYS A 98 2.60 3.15 12.38
N SER A 99 2.63 2.19 11.49
CA SER A 99 3.31 2.31 10.21
C SER A 99 2.94 1.14 9.32
N VAL A 100 2.16 1.43 8.31
CA VAL A 100 1.83 0.44 7.28
C VAL A 100 3.06 0.13 6.44
N ILE A 101 3.35 -1.15 6.30
CA ILE A 101 4.53 -1.59 5.52
C ILE A 101 4.20 -1.77 4.04
N GLY A 102 2.93 -1.83 3.69
CA GLY A 102 2.52 -2.30 2.37
C GLY A 102 2.70 -3.80 2.22
N GLY A 103 2.63 -4.31 1.00
CA GLY A 103 2.68 -5.74 0.78
C GLY A 103 2.61 -6.16 -0.67
N HIS A 104 2.00 -7.32 -0.94
CA HIS A 104 1.85 -7.91 -2.28
C HIS A 104 0.47 -8.54 -2.46
N VAL A 105 -0.02 -8.57 -3.69
CA VAL A 105 -1.14 -9.46 -4.04
C VAL A 105 -0.61 -10.89 -4.11
N TYR A 106 -1.20 -11.78 -3.32
CA TYR A 106 -0.79 -13.18 -3.31
C TYR A 106 -1.18 -13.87 -4.63
N ARG A 107 -0.18 -14.38 -5.33
CA ARG A 107 -0.32 -15.11 -6.60
C ARG A 107 0.33 -16.50 -6.54
N GLY A 108 0.68 -16.95 -5.33
CA GLY A 108 1.23 -18.27 -5.08
C GLY A 108 0.19 -19.39 -5.20
N THR A 109 0.67 -20.63 -5.13
CA THR A 109 -0.17 -21.82 -5.25
C THR A 109 -0.27 -22.62 -3.97
N GLU A 110 0.59 -22.35 -2.97
CA GLU A 110 0.60 -23.12 -1.71
C GLU A 110 -0.59 -22.79 -0.80
N ILE A 111 -1.18 -21.59 -0.95
CA ILE A 111 -2.35 -21.17 -0.18
C ILE A 111 -3.46 -20.71 -1.15
N PRO A 112 -4.13 -21.61 -1.85
CA PRO A 112 -5.08 -21.27 -2.93
C PRO A 112 -6.20 -20.30 -2.49
N ARG A 113 -6.62 -20.39 -1.22
CA ARG A 113 -7.64 -19.48 -0.66
C ARG A 113 -7.23 -18.01 -0.64
N LEU A 114 -5.92 -17.71 -0.66
CA LEU A 114 -5.39 -16.35 -0.66
C LEU A 114 -5.12 -15.80 -2.06
N ASN A 115 -5.28 -16.60 -3.11
CA ASN A 115 -5.05 -16.09 -4.46
C ASN A 115 -5.91 -14.85 -4.74
N GLY A 116 -5.29 -13.76 -5.21
CA GLY A 116 -5.93 -12.45 -5.42
C GLY A 116 -6.11 -11.60 -4.16
N THR A 117 -5.65 -12.04 -3.00
CA THR A 117 -5.68 -11.27 -1.76
C THR A 117 -4.45 -10.36 -1.69
N TYR A 118 -4.64 -9.04 -1.50
CA TYR A 118 -3.54 -8.15 -1.12
C TYR A 118 -3.20 -8.37 0.34
N ILE A 119 -1.94 -8.70 0.61
CA ILE A 119 -1.43 -9.00 1.95
C ILE A 119 -0.46 -7.90 2.35
N TYR A 120 -0.70 -7.28 3.51
CA TYR A 120 0.10 -6.19 4.04
C TYR A 120 0.33 -6.35 5.54
N GLY A 121 1.25 -5.58 6.09
CA GLY A 121 1.58 -5.64 7.52
C GLY A 121 1.73 -4.26 8.13
N ASP A 122 1.75 -4.24 9.46
CA ASP A 122 2.08 -3.07 10.26
C ASP A 122 3.33 -3.32 11.12
N TYR A 123 4.20 -2.31 11.20
CA TYR A 123 5.47 -2.41 11.89
C TYR A 123 5.32 -2.56 13.41
N CYS A 124 4.42 -1.80 14.02
CA CYS A 124 4.28 -1.77 15.48
C CYS A 124 3.50 -2.95 16.02
N SER A 125 2.34 -3.21 15.42
CA SER A 125 1.49 -4.31 15.87
C SER A 125 2.08 -5.68 15.50
N GLY A 126 2.80 -5.75 14.39
CA GLY A 126 3.27 -7.01 13.82
C GLY A 126 2.15 -7.85 13.21
N GLU A 127 0.99 -7.27 13.05
CA GLU A 127 -0.14 -7.91 12.40
C GLU A 127 0.04 -7.96 10.89
N VAL A 128 -0.37 -9.06 10.29
CA VAL A 128 -0.48 -9.23 8.84
C VAL A 128 -1.96 -9.35 8.51
N HIS A 129 -2.40 -8.51 7.60
CA HIS A 129 -3.78 -8.43 7.15
C HIS A 129 -3.88 -8.81 5.67
N GLY A 130 -5.09 -9.15 5.26
CA GLY A 130 -5.40 -9.40 3.86
C GLY A 130 -6.79 -8.91 3.50
N PHE A 131 -6.98 -8.49 2.25
CA PHE A 131 -8.27 -8.15 1.68
C PHE A 131 -8.28 -8.41 0.17
N ARG A 132 -9.48 -8.45 -0.41
CA ARG A 132 -9.70 -8.50 -1.86
C ARG A 132 -10.37 -7.24 -2.34
N ILE A 133 -10.32 -7.01 -3.63
CA ILE A 133 -11.09 -5.95 -4.28
C ILE A 133 -12.22 -6.57 -5.08
N GLU A 134 -13.43 -6.13 -4.81
CA GLU A 134 -14.61 -6.43 -5.61
C GLU A 134 -15.35 -5.12 -5.90
N ILE A 135 -15.53 -4.86 -7.20
CA ILE A 135 -16.22 -3.63 -7.68
C ILE A 135 -15.60 -2.34 -7.11
N GLY A 136 -14.25 -2.33 -6.91
CA GLY A 136 -13.52 -1.16 -6.42
C GLY A 136 -13.51 -0.98 -4.90
N GLU A 137 -14.12 -1.89 -4.15
CA GLU A 137 -14.15 -1.85 -2.68
C GLU A 137 -13.40 -3.03 -2.08
N ALA A 138 -12.83 -2.83 -0.89
CA ALA A 138 -12.19 -3.90 -0.14
C ALA A 138 -13.23 -4.85 0.44
N THR A 139 -13.06 -6.13 0.16
CA THR A 139 -13.87 -7.23 0.72
C THR A 139 -12.97 -8.23 1.45
N ASP A 140 -13.57 -9.10 2.26
CA ASP A 140 -12.85 -10.16 3.02
C ASP A 140 -11.68 -9.63 3.86
N HIS A 141 -11.75 -8.35 4.29
CA HIS A 141 -10.69 -7.75 5.08
C HIS A 141 -10.59 -8.42 6.46
N SER A 142 -9.46 -9.04 6.72
CA SER A 142 -9.23 -9.79 7.96
C SER A 142 -7.77 -9.81 8.36
N ARG A 143 -7.53 -9.98 9.66
CA ARG A 143 -6.21 -10.31 10.18
C ARG A 143 -5.89 -11.76 9.88
N LEU A 144 -4.80 -11.99 9.17
CA LEU A 144 -4.31 -13.32 8.82
C LEU A 144 -3.36 -13.88 9.88
N ILE A 145 -2.48 -13.02 10.41
CA ILE A 145 -1.43 -13.41 11.38
C ILE A 145 -1.26 -12.29 12.41
N ASP A 146 -1.07 -12.68 13.64
CA ASP A 146 -0.51 -11.86 14.71
C ASP A 146 0.89 -12.41 15.01
N SER A 147 1.90 -11.77 14.41
CA SER A 147 3.27 -12.31 14.49
C SER A 147 4.03 -11.86 15.73
N GLY A 148 3.62 -10.77 16.36
CA GLY A 148 4.37 -10.10 17.42
C GLY A 148 5.77 -9.62 17.00
N LEU A 149 6.04 -9.52 15.69
CA LEU A 149 7.34 -9.12 15.13
C LEU A 149 7.24 -7.74 14.50
N ASN A 150 8.33 -6.97 14.56
CA ASN A 150 8.39 -5.71 13.80
C ASN A 150 8.67 -6.02 12.31
N ILE A 151 7.60 -6.05 11.52
CA ILE A 151 7.69 -6.29 10.08
C ILE A 151 8.24 -5.03 9.40
N THR A 152 9.24 -5.16 8.55
CA THR A 152 9.88 -4.03 7.86
C THR A 152 9.71 -4.06 6.36
N SER A 153 9.34 -5.21 5.81
CA SER A 153 9.18 -5.39 4.37
C SER A 153 8.45 -6.68 4.03
N PHE A 154 7.98 -6.74 2.81
CA PHE A 154 7.55 -7.96 2.16
C PHE A 154 8.31 -8.17 0.85
N GLY A 155 8.32 -9.39 0.38
CA GLY A 155 8.82 -9.77 -0.93
C GLY A 155 8.07 -11.00 -1.45
N GLU A 156 8.13 -11.23 -2.75
CA GLU A 156 7.58 -12.43 -3.36
C GLU A 156 8.66 -13.18 -4.14
N ASP A 157 8.56 -14.48 -4.21
CA ASP A 157 9.44 -15.29 -5.04
C ASP A 157 8.87 -15.46 -6.48
N SER A 158 9.61 -16.20 -7.30
CA SER A 158 9.22 -16.46 -8.70
C SER A 158 7.90 -17.24 -8.82
N GLN A 159 7.50 -17.93 -7.76
CA GLN A 159 6.25 -18.69 -7.69
C GLN A 159 5.07 -17.86 -7.15
N GLY A 160 5.32 -16.61 -6.72
CA GLY A 160 4.31 -15.75 -6.13
C GLY A 160 4.04 -16.02 -4.64
N GLU A 161 4.94 -16.77 -3.99
CA GLU A 161 4.85 -16.99 -2.55
C GLU A 161 5.42 -15.81 -1.79
N ILE A 162 4.76 -15.40 -0.69
CA ILE A 162 5.08 -14.18 0.03
C ILE A 162 5.97 -14.47 1.24
N TYR A 163 6.93 -13.58 1.43
CA TYR A 163 7.87 -13.55 2.55
C TYR A 163 7.75 -12.21 3.28
N SER A 164 7.79 -12.23 4.61
CA SER A 164 7.97 -11.04 5.44
C SER A 164 9.39 -10.97 5.97
N LEU A 165 9.91 -9.74 6.04
CA LEU A 165 11.21 -9.43 6.64
C LEU A 165 10.97 -8.66 7.93
N THR A 166 11.81 -8.89 8.92
CA THR A 166 11.65 -8.26 10.24
C THR A 166 12.89 -7.47 10.65
N ARG A 167 12.70 -6.50 11.56
CA ARG A 167 13.78 -5.65 12.07
C ARG A 167 14.97 -6.43 12.63
N ARG A 168 14.72 -7.61 13.19
CA ARG A 168 15.79 -8.47 13.77
C ARG A 168 16.47 -9.36 12.73
N GLY A 169 16.22 -9.16 11.45
CA GLY A 169 16.87 -9.89 10.34
C GLY A 169 16.23 -11.24 10.02
N GLY A 170 15.06 -11.56 10.58
CA GLY A 170 14.32 -12.77 10.20
C GLY A 170 13.65 -12.62 8.84
N ILE A 171 13.64 -13.69 8.04
CA ILE A 171 12.85 -13.84 6.82
C ILE A 171 11.87 -14.99 7.06
N TYR A 172 10.59 -14.73 6.92
CA TYR A 172 9.52 -15.69 7.22
C TYR A 172 8.63 -15.85 5.99
N ARG A 173 8.42 -17.10 5.59
CA ARG A 173 7.50 -17.41 4.50
C ARG A 173 6.07 -17.56 5.03
N LEU A 174 5.11 -16.97 4.31
CA LEU A 174 3.70 -17.21 4.58
C LEU A 174 3.35 -18.66 4.26
N LYS A 175 2.65 -19.36 5.18
CA LYS A 175 2.19 -20.75 5.01
C LYS A 175 0.78 -20.91 5.54
N ALA A 176 0.06 -21.87 4.98
CA ALA A 176 -1.21 -22.31 5.54
C ALA A 176 -0.96 -23.06 6.88
N ASP A 177 -1.86 -22.83 7.85
CA ASP A 177 -1.93 -23.69 9.02
C ASP A 177 -2.26 -25.12 8.58
N ARG A 178 -1.65 -26.08 9.25
CA ARG A 178 -1.88 -27.52 9.02
C ARG A 178 -3.16 -27.97 9.70
#